data_2662d7801c3dac6d83684b096e5d7da2
#
_entry.id   2662d7801c3dac6d83684b096e5d7da2
#
_cell.length_a   1.000
_cell.length_b   1.000
_cell.length_c   1.000
_cell.angle_alpha   90.00
_cell.angle_beta   90.00
_cell.angle_gamma   90.00
#
_symmetry.space_group_name_H-M   'P 1'
#
loop_
_entity.id
_entity.type
_entity.pdbx_description
1 polymer ?
#
loop_
_entity_poly.entity_id
_entity_poly.type
_entity_poly.pdbx_seq_one_letter_code
_entity_poly.pdbx_strand_id
1 'polypeptide(L)'
;TGVQTCALPISIATTEQPLAVVGEFAYLECSWVNEYGAFLNWGVTKDLFCPFREQKKRMQIGESYIVHVHLDEETYRLVASAKVEHYFEEEKPMYKQGEEVDLMIWQKTELGFKVIIDNKYPGLVYGDQVFQYVHTGDRMKGYIATVRPDGKIDCTLQPTGLQYAKDFAEVLLQYLKDNGGVCNLGDKSEAEDIKHLFHVSKKVYKKAVGDLYKRHLITVEPLAIRLV
;
A
#
# COMPACT_ATOMS: atom_id res chain seq x y z
N THR A 1 -49.89 -18.71 -20.57
CA THR A 1 -49.19 -17.57 -21.16
C THR A 1 -48.31 -16.92 -20.06
N GLY A 2 -47.12 -17.48 -19.88
CA GLY A 2 -46.13 -16.90 -18.98
C GLY A 2 -45.49 -15.68 -19.65
N VAL A 3 -45.71 -14.51 -19.11
CA VAL A 3 -44.97 -13.31 -19.45
C VAL A 3 -43.60 -13.44 -18.78
N GLN A 4 -42.60 -13.81 -19.58
CA GLN A 4 -41.21 -13.78 -19.17
C GLN A 4 -40.78 -12.31 -19.16
N THR A 5 -40.87 -11.66 -18.00
CA THR A 5 -40.26 -10.33 -17.81
C THR A 5 -38.75 -10.48 -17.84
N CYS A 6 -38.18 -10.26 -19.01
CA CYS A 6 -36.75 -10.05 -19.14
C CYS A 6 -36.41 -8.77 -18.35
N ALA A 7 -35.89 -8.92 -17.15
CA ALA A 7 -35.37 -7.79 -16.41
C ALA A 7 -34.11 -7.31 -17.12
N LEU A 8 -34.24 -6.29 -17.96
CA LEU A 8 -33.11 -5.60 -18.53
C LEU A 8 -32.19 -5.13 -17.40
N PRO A 9 -30.86 -5.25 -17.54
CA PRO A 9 -29.96 -4.70 -16.57
C PRO A 9 -30.25 -3.21 -16.41
N ILE A 10 -30.56 -2.77 -15.19
CA ILE A 10 -30.81 -1.36 -14.90
C ILE A 10 -29.46 -0.67 -14.96
N SER A 11 -29.19 0.00 -16.06
CA SER A 11 -28.03 0.89 -16.20
C SER A 11 -28.30 2.18 -15.42
N ILE A 12 -27.43 2.55 -14.52
CA ILE A 12 -27.48 3.82 -13.81
C ILE A 12 -26.39 4.70 -14.41
N ALA A 13 -26.79 5.86 -14.95
CA ALA A 13 -25.86 6.91 -15.33
C ALA A 13 -25.63 7.83 -14.13
N THR A 14 -24.37 8.08 -13.79
CA THR A 14 -23.99 9.00 -12.70
C THR A 14 -22.81 9.84 -13.14
N THR A 15 -22.69 11.05 -12.58
CA THR A 15 -21.51 11.89 -12.68
C THR A 15 -20.52 11.64 -11.53
N GLU A 16 -20.92 10.82 -10.54
CA GLU A 16 -20.08 10.43 -9.43
C GLU A 16 -19.04 9.41 -9.89
N GLN A 17 -17.84 9.51 -9.35
CA GLN A 17 -16.77 8.54 -9.62
C GLN A 17 -16.77 7.46 -8.52
N PRO A 18 -16.92 6.18 -8.86
CA PRO A 18 -16.80 5.12 -7.89
C PRO A 18 -15.34 5.03 -7.38
N LEU A 19 -15.18 4.61 -6.14
CA LEU A 19 -13.86 4.39 -5.52
C LEU A 19 -13.13 3.17 -6.11
N ALA A 20 -13.84 2.30 -6.82
CA ALA A 20 -13.29 1.18 -7.57
C ALA A 20 -14.25 0.78 -8.70
N VAL A 21 -13.71 0.17 -9.74
CA VAL A 21 -14.48 -0.44 -10.85
C VAL A 21 -14.38 -1.96 -10.80
N VAL A 22 -15.11 -2.63 -11.70
CA VAL A 22 -15.06 -4.10 -11.83
C VAL A 22 -13.62 -4.56 -12.08
N GLY A 23 -13.17 -5.57 -11.34
CA GLY A 23 -11.81 -6.10 -11.40
C GLY A 23 -10.83 -5.42 -10.44
N GLU A 24 -11.26 -4.42 -9.68
CA GLU A 24 -10.38 -3.71 -8.75
C GLU A 24 -10.64 -4.08 -7.30
N PHE A 25 -9.59 -3.92 -6.49
CA PHE A 25 -9.68 -3.99 -5.04
C PHE A 25 -9.89 -2.59 -4.46
N ALA A 26 -10.71 -2.51 -3.39
CA ALA A 26 -10.96 -1.27 -2.68
C ALA A 26 -11.10 -1.50 -1.18
N TYR A 27 -10.83 -0.45 -0.41
CA TYR A 27 -11.08 -0.39 1.02
C TYR A 27 -12.33 0.45 1.25
N LEU A 28 -13.45 -0.22 1.57
CA LEU A 28 -14.79 0.37 1.60
C LEU A 28 -15.42 0.23 2.96
N GLU A 29 -16.10 1.28 3.39
CA GLU A 29 -16.86 1.32 4.64
C GLU A 29 -18.22 0.63 4.48
N CYS A 30 -18.60 -0.18 5.48
CA CYS A 30 -19.90 -0.79 5.57
C CYS A 30 -20.93 0.24 6.06
N SER A 31 -21.85 0.66 5.18
CA SER A 31 -22.91 1.63 5.50
C SER A 31 -24.04 0.99 6.27
N TRP A 32 -24.44 -0.23 5.91
CA TRP A 32 -25.53 -0.95 6.59
C TRP A 32 -25.49 -2.45 6.28
N VAL A 33 -26.24 -3.22 7.06
CA VAL A 33 -26.33 -4.69 6.98
C VAL A 33 -27.77 -5.14 7.05
N ASN A 34 -28.14 -6.14 6.26
CA ASN A 34 -29.44 -6.80 6.32
C ASN A 34 -29.31 -8.33 6.47
N GLU A 35 -30.41 -9.05 6.30
CA GLU A 35 -30.47 -10.51 6.39
C GLU A 35 -29.73 -11.27 5.27
N TYR A 36 -29.32 -10.59 4.19
CA TYR A 36 -28.63 -11.17 3.02
C TYR A 36 -27.14 -10.83 2.95
N GLY A 37 -26.72 -9.70 3.52
CA GLY A 37 -25.34 -9.26 3.45
C GLY A 37 -25.14 -7.85 3.95
N ALA A 38 -23.98 -7.30 3.59
CA ALA A 38 -23.56 -5.94 3.89
C ALA A 38 -23.61 -5.07 2.63
N PHE A 39 -23.74 -3.78 2.83
CA PHE A 39 -23.74 -2.75 1.79
C PHE A 39 -22.60 -1.79 2.08
N LEU A 40 -21.74 -1.60 1.08
CA LEU A 40 -20.50 -0.87 1.19
C LEU A 40 -20.60 0.44 0.41
N ASN A 41 -20.21 1.53 1.05
CA ASN A 41 -20.10 2.82 0.38
C ASN A 41 -18.88 2.78 -0.58
N TRP A 42 -19.14 2.87 -1.86
CA TRP A 42 -18.11 2.86 -2.91
C TRP A 42 -18.07 4.13 -3.76
N GLY A 43 -18.64 5.24 -3.21
CA GLY A 43 -18.54 6.57 -3.80
C GLY A 43 -19.65 6.95 -4.77
N VAL A 44 -20.69 6.11 -4.92
CA VAL A 44 -21.86 6.43 -5.74
C VAL A 44 -23.15 6.21 -4.93
N THR A 45 -24.27 6.79 -5.38
CA THR A 45 -25.55 6.82 -4.65
C THR A 45 -26.04 5.43 -4.19
N LYS A 46 -25.77 4.37 -4.96
CA LYS A 46 -26.18 3.01 -4.63
C LYS A 46 -25.02 2.21 -4.08
N ASP A 47 -25.08 1.84 -2.81
CA ASP A 47 -24.07 1.03 -2.15
C ASP A 47 -23.81 -0.32 -2.84
N LEU A 48 -22.57 -0.78 -2.78
CA LEU A 48 -22.13 -2.04 -3.33
C LEU A 48 -22.48 -3.20 -2.38
N PHE A 49 -23.22 -4.18 -2.87
CA PHE A 49 -23.64 -5.32 -2.06
C PHE A 49 -22.54 -6.35 -1.89
N CYS A 50 -22.32 -6.80 -0.65
CA CYS A 50 -21.44 -7.91 -0.28
C CYS A 50 -22.24 -9.00 0.40
N PRO A 51 -22.66 -10.07 -0.30
CA PRO A 51 -23.44 -11.16 0.27
C PRO A 51 -22.66 -11.90 1.35
N PHE A 52 -23.34 -12.50 2.31
CA PHE A 52 -22.69 -13.22 3.41
C PHE A 52 -21.74 -14.33 2.94
N ARG A 53 -22.04 -14.97 1.81
CA ARG A 53 -21.17 -16.00 1.21
C ARG A 53 -19.83 -15.45 0.77
N GLU A 54 -19.74 -14.14 0.48
CA GLU A 54 -18.53 -13.44 0.04
C GLU A 54 -17.78 -12.76 1.20
N GLN A 55 -18.26 -12.86 2.42
CA GLN A 55 -17.59 -12.30 3.60
C GLN A 55 -16.74 -13.39 4.28
N LYS A 56 -15.51 -13.04 4.65
CA LYS A 56 -14.66 -13.89 5.51
C LYS A 56 -15.14 -13.89 6.97
N LYS A 57 -15.60 -12.73 7.40
CA LYS A 57 -16.14 -12.44 8.73
C LYS A 57 -17.34 -11.53 8.55
N ARG A 58 -18.35 -11.65 9.40
CA ARG A 58 -19.51 -10.76 9.37
C ARG A 58 -19.08 -9.32 9.45
N MET A 59 -19.46 -8.54 8.45
CA MET A 59 -19.17 -7.12 8.39
C MET A 59 -20.04 -6.35 9.38
N GLN A 60 -19.48 -5.30 9.94
CA GLN A 60 -20.11 -4.41 10.91
C GLN A 60 -20.23 -3.00 10.35
N ILE A 61 -21.34 -2.33 10.65
CA ILE A 61 -21.60 -0.96 10.22
C ILE A 61 -20.52 -0.03 10.77
N GLY A 62 -19.99 0.87 9.92
CA GLY A 62 -18.93 1.82 10.26
C GLY A 62 -17.52 1.23 10.19
N GLU A 63 -17.36 -0.07 10.00
CA GLU A 63 -16.05 -0.67 9.76
C GLU A 63 -15.74 -0.75 8.26
N SER A 64 -14.47 -0.64 7.90
CA SER A 64 -14.01 -0.72 6.52
C SER A 64 -13.30 -2.03 6.22
N TYR A 65 -13.48 -2.52 4.99
CA TYR A 65 -13.00 -3.84 4.56
C TYR A 65 -12.34 -3.75 3.18
N ILE A 66 -11.27 -4.50 3.00
CA ILE A 66 -10.71 -4.72 1.65
C ILE A 66 -11.61 -5.71 0.92
N VAL A 67 -12.10 -5.31 -0.24
CA VAL A 67 -12.97 -6.12 -1.10
C VAL A 67 -12.52 -6.03 -2.54
N HIS A 68 -12.86 -7.04 -3.32
CA HIS A 68 -12.77 -7.05 -4.77
C HIS A 68 -14.14 -6.81 -5.38
N VAL A 69 -14.23 -5.94 -6.38
CA VAL A 69 -15.48 -5.66 -7.11
C VAL A 69 -15.58 -6.57 -8.32
N HIS A 70 -16.63 -7.37 -8.40
CA HIS A 70 -16.84 -8.26 -9.53
C HIS A 70 -18.29 -8.33 -9.96
N LEU A 71 -18.54 -8.89 -11.14
CA LEU A 71 -19.86 -9.20 -11.65
C LEU A 71 -20.24 -10.59 -11.14
N ASP A 72 -21.36 -10.70 -10.46
CA ASP A 72 -21.96 -11.99 -10.08
C ASP A 72 -22.55 -12.63 -11.33
N GLU A 73 -22.07 -13.80 -11.73
CA GLU A 73 -22.45 -14.49 -12.97
C GLU A 73 -23.91 -14.98 -12.96
N GLU A 74 -24.48 -15.24 -11.78
CA GLU A 74 -25.86 -15.69 -11.68
C GLU A 74 -26.87 -14.55 -11.80
N THR A 75 -26.58 -13.41 -11.17
CA THR A 75 -27.53 -12.28 -11.09
C THR A 75 -27.18 -11.13 -12.03
N TYR A 76 -26.00 -11.15 -12.64
CA TYR A 76 -25.44 -10.07 -13.47
C TYR A 76 -25.41 -8.72 -12.75
N ARG A 77 -25.18 -8.74 -11.41
CA ARG A 77 -25.06 -7.55 -10.58
C ARG A 77 -23.62 -7.36 -10.12
N LEU A 78 -23.27 -6.12 -9.90
CA LEU A 78 -22.00 -5.80 -9.24
C LEU A 78 -22.09 -6.17 -7.78
N VAL A 79 -21.11 -6.93 -7.30
CA VAL A 79 -21.01 -7.38 -5.92
C VAL A 79 -19.57 -7.24 -5.43
N ALA A 80 -19.44 -7.13 -4.10
CA ALA A 80 -18.14 -7.12 -3.44
C ALA A 80 -17.84 -8.50 -2.84
N SER A 81 -16.58 -8.91 -2.88
CA SER A 81 -16.08 -10.07 -2.17
C SER A 81 -14.92 -9.69 -1.25
N ALA A 82 -15.01 -10.05 0.03
CA ALA A 82 -13.90 -9.94 0.96
C ALA A 82 -12.92 -11.13 0.86
N LYS A 83 -13.23 -12.13 0.04
CA LYS A 83 -12.37 -13.28 -0.24
C LYS A 83 -11.36 -12.93 -1.34
N VAL A 84 -10.61 -11.86 -1.12
CA VAL A 84 -9.72 -11.24 -2.12
C VAL A 84 -8.71 -12.20 -2.74
N GLU A 85 -8.35 -13.28 -2.03
CA GLU A 85 -7.39 -14.28 -2.51
C GLU A 85 -7.83 -14.99 -3.77
N HIS A 86 -9.13 -15.08 -4.04
CA HIS A 86 -9.69 -15.74 -5.23
C HIS A 86 -9.59 -14.90 -6.50
N TYR A 87 -9.21 -13.64 -6.36
CA TYR A 87 -9.21 -12.66 -7.46
C TYR A 87 -7.80 -12.19 -7.85
N PHE A 88 -6.76 -12.79 -7.27
CA PHE A 88 -5.40 -12.53 -7.70
C PHE A 88 -5.11 -13.25 -9.02
N GLU A 89 -4.28 -12.64 -9.86
CA GLU A 89 -3.84 -13.26 -11.10
C GLU A 89 -2.99 -14.51 -10.78
N GLU A 90 -3.28 -15.62 -11.47
CA GLU A 90 -2.53 -16.89 -11.34
C GLU A 90 -1.28 -16.90 -12.22
N GLU A 91 -1.20 -16.01 -13.21
CA GLU A 91 -0.04 -15.89 -14.08
C GLU A 91 1.20 -15.46 -13.29
N LYS A 92 2.35 -15.98 -13.73
CA LYS A 92 3.62 -15.65 -13.07
C LYS A 92 3.94 -14.16 -13.24
N PRO A 93 4.18 -13.42 -12.15
CA PRO A 93 4.49 -12.00 -12.22
C PRO A 93 5.81 -11.75 -12.96
N MET A 94 5.81 -10.81 -13.90
CA MET A 94 6.98 -10.44 -14.70
C MET A 94 7.60 -9.11 -14.28
N TYR A 95 7.61 -8.81 -12.99
CA TYR A 95 8.24 -7.60 -12.46
C TYR A 95 9.77 -7.72 -12.39
N LYS A 96 10.43 -6.58 -12.55
CA LYS A 96 11.87 -6.44 -12.35
C LYS A 96 12.17 -5.93 -10.96
N GLN A 97 13.32 -6.32 -10.41
CA GLN A 97 13.79 -5.75 -9.14
C GLN A 97 13.98 -4.23 -9.26
N GLY A 98 13.43 -3.48 -8.30
CA GLY A 98 13.45 -2.02 -8.27
C GLY A 98 12.36 -1.35 -9.09
N GLU A 99 11.48 -2.10 -9.74
CA GLU A 99 10.34 -1.55 -10.48
C GLU A 99 9.35 -0.89 -9.53
N GLU A 100 8.90 0.31 -9.88
CA GLU A 100 7.87 1.05 -9.13
C GLU A 100 6.50 0.49 -9.46
N VAL A 101 5.69 0.25 -8.43
CA VAL A 101 4.36 -0.33 -8.52
C VAL A 101 3.39 0.38 -7.57
N ASP A 102 2.11 0.27 -7.85
CA ASP A 102 1.06 0.71 -6.95
C ASP A 102 0.77 -0.36 -5.90
N LEU A 103 0.87 0.02 -4.62
CA LEU A 103 0.58 -0.86 -3.50
C LEU A 103 -0.67 -0.41 -2.75
N MET A 104 -1.50 -1.37 -2.38
CA MET A 104 -2.53 -1.19 -1.37
C MET A 104 -2.23 -2.08 -0.17
N ILE A 105 -2.16 -1.49 1.02
CA ILE A 105 -1.93 -2.24 2.27
C ILE A 105 -3.18 -3.07 2.56
N TRP A 106 -3.02 -4.38 2.55
CA TRP A 106 -4.14 -5.31 2.70
C TRP A 106 -4.34 -5.77 4.15
N GLN A 107 -3.28 -6.28 4.78
CA GLN A 107 -3.38 -6.87 6.10
C GLN A 107 -2.04 -6.81 6.84
N LYS A 108 -2.06 -6.43 8.12
CA LYS A 108 -0.90 -6.58 9.01
C LYS A 108 -0.72 -8.03 9.41
N THR A 109 0.52 -8.52 9.42
CA THR A 109 0.93 -9.86 9.86
C THR A 109 2.12 -9.77 10.80
N GLU A 110 2.53 -10.87 11.39
CA GLU A 110 3.75 -10.92 12.25
C GLU A 110 5.04 -10.58 11.47
N LEU A 111 5.12 -10.93 10.19
CA LEU A 111 6.27 -10.66 9.34
C LEU A 111 6.28 -9.24 8.77
N GLY A 112 5.15 -8.55 8.76
CA GLY A 112 4.99 -7.24 8.15
C GLY A 112 3.60 -7.03 7.57
N PHE A 113 3.51 -6.47 6.38
CA PHE A 113 2.24 -6.12 5.75
C PHE A 113 2.05 -6.88 4.44
N LYS A 114 0.95 -7.62 4.33
CA LYS A 114 0.49 -8.08 3.03
C LYS A 114 -0.01 -6.89 2.22
N VAL A 115 0.33 -6.86 0.95
CA VAL A 115 -0.05 -5.79 0.01
C VAL A 115 -0.66 -6.38 -1.24
N ILE A 116 -1.46 -5.57 -1.93
CA ILE A 116 -1.96 -5.86 -3.28
C ILE A 116 -1.18 -4.98 -4.24
N ILE A 117 -0.54 -5.58 -5.22
CA ILE A 117 0.33 -4.95 -6.22
C ILE A 117 -0.48 -4.75 -7.50
N ASP A 118 -0.57 -3.50 -7.99
CA ASP A 118 -1.21 -3.09 -9.26
C ASP A 118 -2.63 -3.68 -9.44
N ASN A 119 -3.38 -3.88 -8.35
CA ASN A 119 -4.69 -4.57 -8.35
C ASN A 119 -4.65 -6.01 -8.90
N LYS A 120 -3.50 -6.71 -8.87
CA LYS A 120 -3.31 -8.01 -9.54
C LYS A 120 -2.71 -9.08 -8.65
N TYR A 121 -1.60 -8.78 -8.00
CA TYR A 121 -0.79 -9.77 -7.32
C TYR A 121 -0.70 -9.53 -5.81
N PRO A 122 -0.65 -10.60 -5.00
CA PRO A 122 -0.34 -10.46 -3.59
C PRO A 122 1.16 -10.28 -3.40
N GLY A 123 1.55 -9.39 -2.47
CA GLY A 123 2.93 -9.16 -2.07
C GLY A 123 3.09 -9.05 -0.56
N LEU A 124 4.35 -8.97 -0.12
CA LEU A 124 4.73 -8.78 1.27
C LEU A 124 5.73 -7.63 1.40
N VAL A 125 5.45 -6.71 2.31
CA VAL A 125 6.41 -5.72 2.79
C VAL A 125 6.81 -6.11 4.20
N TYR A 126 8.11 -6.35 4.43
CA TYR A 126 8.60 -6.72 5.76
C TYR A 126 8.50 -5.56 6.75
N GLY A 127 8.16 -5.87 7.99
CA GLY A 127 7.96 -4.86 9.03
C GLY A 127 9.22 -4.05 9.37
N ASP A 128 10.40 -4.66 9.26
CA ASP A 128 11.70 -4.01 9.42
C ASP A 128 12.06 -3.03 8.30
N GLN A 129 11.35 -3.11 7.16
CA GLN A 129 11.50 -2.20 6.01
C GLN A 129 10.43 -1.11 5.95
N VAL A 130 9.50 -1.10 6.91
CA VAL A 130 8.45 -0.08 7.01
C VAL A 130 8.90 1.02 7.97
N PHE A 131 9.25 2.17 7.42
CA PHE A 131 9.78 3.31 8.16
C PHE A 131 8.75 4.45 8.36
N GLN A 132 7.51 4.22 7.95
CA GLN A 132 6.39 5.15 8.10
C GLN A 132 5.18 4.43 8.68
N TYR A 133 4.23 5.19 9.22
CA TYR A 133 2.97 4.62 9.66
C TYR A 133 2.13 4.23 8.44
N VAL A 134 1.65 2.99 8.42
CA VAL A 134 0.77 2.47 7.36
C VAL A 134 -0.42 1.77 7.98
N HIS A 135 -1.58 1.94 7.37
CA HIS A 135 -2.84 1.33 7.79
C HIS A 135 -3.40 0.46 6.67
N THR A 136 -4.26 -0.46 7.04
CA THR A 136 -5.02 -1.25 6.06
C THR A 136 -5.86 -0.30 5.19
N GLY A 137 -5.80 -0.49 3.88
CA GLY A 137 -6.48 0.37 2.90
C GLY A 137 -5.63 1.48 2.31
N ASP A 138 -4.49 1.82 2.93
CA ASP A 138 -3.59 2.85 2.39
C ASP A 138 -3.10 2.45 1.00
N ARG A 139 -3.16 3.40 0.07
CA ARG A 139 -2.59 3.27 -1.28
C ARG A 139 -1.35 4.14 -1.40
N MET A 140 -0.28 3.55 -1.90
CA MET A 140 1.00 4.25 -2.05
C MET A 140 1.86 3.61 -3.14
N LYS A 141 2.87 4.34 -3.60
CA LYS A 141 3.92 3.76 -4.45
C LYS A 141 4.85 2.89 -3.61
N GLY A 142 5.27 1.79 -4.19
CA GLY A 142 6.29 0.92 -3.66
C GLY A 142 7.16 0.35 -4.75
N TYR A 143 8.08 -0.50 -4.38
CA TYR A 143 9.09 -1.04 -5.30
C TYR A 143 9.22 -2.53 -5.11
N ILE A 144 9.42 -3.26 -6.19
CA ILE A 144 9.67 -4.69 -6.16
C ILE A 144 11.08 -4.94 -5.59
N ALA A 145 11.14 -5.60 -4.43
CA ALA A 145 12.42 -6.00 -3.85
C ALA A 145 12.91 -7.29 -4.49
N THR A 146 12.05 -8.31 -4.58
CA THR A 146 12.39 -9.62 -5.18
C THR A 146 11.13 -10.33 -5.63
N VAL A 147 11.18 -10.95 -6.80
CA VAL A 147 10.20 -11.96 -7.23
C VAL A 147 10.84 -13.33 -6.94
N ARG A 148 10.24 -14.09 -6.04
CA ARG A 148 10.76 -15.39 -5.63
C ARG A 148 10.46 -16.47 -6.68
N PRO A 149 11.22 -17.58 -6.68
CA PRO A 149 10.95 -18.70 -7.60
C PRO A 149 9.56 -19.33 -7.43
N ASP A 150 8.98 -19.24 -6.23
CA ASP A 150 7.64 -19.72 -5.90
C ASP A 150 6.52 -18.75 -6.31
N GLY A 151 6.86 -17.66 -7.01
CA GLY A 151 5.93 -16.65 -7.50
C GLY A 151 5.53 -15.58 -6.47
N LYS A 152 5.99 -15.68 -5.21
CA LYS A 152 5.74 -14.64 -4.20
C LYS A 152 6.58 -13.41 -4.47
N ILE A 153 6.01 -12.25 -4.15
CA ILE A 153 6.64 -10.96 -4.40
C ILE A 153 6.93 -10.27 -3.07
N ASP A 154 8.20 -9.95 -2.86
CA ASP A 154 8.61 -9.08 -1.76
C ASP A 154 8.69 -7.65 -2.27
N CYS A 155 8.09 -6.72 -1.54
CA CYS A 155 8.05 -5.30 -1.85
C CYS A 155 8.72 -4.47 -0.77
N THR A 156 9.10 -3.26 -1.12
CA THR A 156 9.56 -2.23 -0.18
C THR A 156 8.85 -0.92 -0.46
N LEU A 157 8.63 -0.10 0.59
CA LEU A 157 8.00 1.21 0.45
C LEU A 157 8.98 2.31 0.03
N GLN A 158 10.27 2.00 0.01
CA GLN A 158 11.31 2.94 -0.37
C GLN A 158 12.09 2.43 -1.57
N PRO A 159 12.49 3.32 -2.49
CA PRO A 159 13.37 2.95 -3.58
C PRO A 159 14.62 2.27 -3.05
N THR A 160 15.07 1.23 -3.73
CA THR A 160 16.31 0.53 -3.38
C THR A 160 17.45 0.98 -4.29
N GLY A 161 18.65 1.17 -3.73
CA GLY A 161 19.84 1.41 -4.53
C GLY A 161 20.68 2.62 -4.13
N LEU A 162 21.70 2.90 -4.95
CA LEU A 162 22.62 4.02 -4.76
C LEU A 162 21.98 5.36 -5.06
N GLN A 163 21.03 5.41 -6.01
CA GLN A 163 20.35 6.64 -6.39
C GLN A 163 19.50 7.17 -5.23
N TYR A 164 18.73 6.32 -4.60
CA TYR A 164 17.92 6.73 -3.43
C TYR A 164 18.76 7.28 -2.28
N ALA A 165 19.94 6.68 -2.02
CA ALA A 165 20.83 7.19 -0.98
C ALA A 165 21.43 8.56 -1.36
N LYS A 166 21.65 8.85 -2.65
CA LYS A 166 22.08 10.17 -3.13
C LYS A 166 20.96 11.20 -3.03
N ASP A 167 19.73 10.83 -3.42
CA ASP A 167 18.57 11.70 -3.31
C ASP A 167 18.31 12.05 -1.84
N PHE A 168 18.43 11.08 -0.95
CA PHE A 168 18.32 11.32 0.49
C PHE A 168 19.49 12.16 1.04
N ALA A 169 20.70 12.09 0.47
CA ALA A 169 21.81 12.95 0.86
C ALA A 169 21.49 14.44 0.65
N GLU A 170 20.80 14.78 -0.44
CA GLU A 170 20.37 16.17 -0.68
C GLU A 170 19.29 16.61 0.33
N VAL A 171 18.35 15.72 0.66
CA VAL A 171 17.35 15.95 1.70
C VAL A 171 18.01 16.19 3.07
N LEU A 172 19.01 15.38 3.42
CA LEU A 172 19.79 15.51 4.66
C LEU A 172 20.60 16.82 4.69
N LEU A 173 21.17 17.21 3.55
CA LEU A 173 21.89 18.48 3.43
C LEU A 173 20.95 19.66 3.62
N GLN A 174 19.76 19.62 3.03
CA GLN A 174 18.75 20.67 3.21
C GLN A 174 18.29 20.75 4.66
N TYR A 175 18.03 19.60 5.30
CA TYR A 175 17.69 19.54 6.72
C TYR A 175 18.76 20.21 7.61
N LEU A 176 20.04 19.95 7.35
CA LEU A 176 21.13 20.61 8.08
C LEU A 176 21.12 22.14 7.91
N LYS A 177 20.90 22.62 6.69
CA LYS A 177 20.80 24.07 6.41
C LYS A 177 19.64 24.73 7.17
N ASP A 178 18.50 24.05 7.23
CA ASP A 178 17.29 24.57 7.86
C ASP A 178 17.35 24.50 9.39
N ASN A 179 18.22 23.64 9.96
CA ASN A 179 18.35 23.41 11.40
C ASN A 179 19.69 23.92 11.99
N GLY A 180 20.20 25.03 11.46
CA GLY A 180 21.40 25.66 12.00
C GLY A 180 22.71 24.90 11.80
N GLY A 181 22.76 24.02 10.80
CA GLY A 181 23.95 23.28 10.41
C GLY A 181 24.24 22.04 11.26
N VAL A 182 23.36 21.63 12.17
CA VAL A 182 23.60 20.51 13.07
C VAL A 182 22.43 19.53 13.04
N CYS A 183 22.75 18.23 12.99
CA CYS A 183 21.80 17.15 13.24
C CYS A 183 22.36 16.25 14.35
N ASN A 184 21.59 16.03 15.40
CA ASN A 184 21.99 15.23 16.57
C ASN A 184 21.88 13.70 16.33
N LEU A 185 22.11 13.29 15.09
CA LEU A 185 22.22 11.89 14.69
C LEU A 185 23.54 11.69 13.97
N GLY A 186 24.40 10.84 14.54
CA GLY A 186 25.70 10.51 13.98
C GLY A 186 25.81 9.04 13.55
N ASP A 187 27.03 8.59 13.33
CA ASP A 187 27.29 7.21 12.87
C ASP A 187 26.87 6.14 13.90
N LYS A 188 26.92 6.46 15.20
CA LYS A 188 26.57 5.54 16.28
C LYS A 188 25.14 5.71 16.81
N SER A 189 24.35 6.65 16.26
CA SER A 189 22.96 6.85 16.67
C SER A 189 22.12 5.60 16.43
N GLU A 190 21.09 5.41 17.27
CA GLU A 190 20.22 4.25 17.17
C GLU A 190 19.35 4.27 15.88
N ALA A 191 19.00 3.07 15.41
CA ALA A 191 18.21 2.95 14.18
C ALA A 191 16.79 3.55 14.32
N GLU A 192 16.23 3.46 15.52
CA GLU A 192 14.91 4.01 15.85
C GLU A 192 14.88 5.54 15.79
N ASP A 193 15.93 6.22 16.28
CA ASP A 193 16.03 7.69 16.25
C ASP A 193 16.10 8.19 14.79
N ILE A 194 16.90 7.51 13.96
CA ILE A 194 17.01 7.81 12.52
C ILE A 194 15.66 7.58 11.81
N LYS A 195 14.99 6.48 12.14
CA LYS A 195 13.69 6.14 11.59
C LYS A 195 12.63 7.18 11.99
N HIS A 196 12.62 7.60 13.26
CA HIS A 196 11.71 8.61 13.76
C HIS A 196 11.85 9.97 13.08
N LEU A 197 13.10 10.41 12.83
CA LEU A 197 13.34 11.74 12.30
C LEU A 197 13.26 11.78 10.77
N PHE A 198 13.77 10.76 10.08
CA PHE A 198 13.94 10.79 8.62
C PHE A 198 13.12 9.74 7.87
N HIS A 199 12.45 8.82 8.56
CA HIS A 199 11.68 7.72 7.95
C HIS A 199 12.50 6.86 6.98
N VAL A 200 13.80 6.70 7.21
CA VAL A 200 14.72 5.89 6.42
C VAL A 200 15.42 4.84 7.27
N SER A 201 15.99 3.82 6.62
CA SER A 201 16.81 2.84 7.30
C SER A 201 18.18 3.42 7.69
N LYS A 202 18.77 2.94 8.79
CA LYS A 202 20.14 3.29 9.20
C LYS A 202 21.17 3.06 8.08
N LYS A 203 20.94 2.05 7.23
CA LYS A 203 21.80 1.76 6.07
C LYS A 203 21.77 2.87 5.01
N VAL A 204 20.58 3.40 4.71
CA VAL A 204 20.40 4.53 3.78
C VAL A 204 21.01 5.79 4.38
N TYR A 205 20.72 6.07 5.66
CA TYR A 205 21.28 7.20 6.39
C TYR A 205 22.82 7.20 6.34
N LYS A 206 23.47 6.09 6.71
CA LYS A 206 24.94 5.95 6.66
C LYS A 206 25.53 6.14 5.26
N LYS A 207 24.85 5.66 4.22
CA LYS A 207 25.28 5.89 2.83
C LYS A 207 25.23 7.37 2.46
N ALA A 208 24.15 8.07 2.82
CA ALA A 208 23.99 9.50 2.58
C ALA A 208 25.02 10.33 3.35
N VAL A 209 25.23 10.05 4.64
CA VAL A 209 26.27 10.67 5.45
C VAL A 209 27.67 10.44 4.82
N GLY A 210 27.95 9.21 4.36
CA GLY A 210 29.21 8.90 3.70
C GLY A 210 29.41 9.63 2.36
N ASP A 211 28.33 9.88 1.60
CA ASP A 211 28.36 10.68 0.37
C ASP A 211 28.64 12.16 0.67
N LEU A 212 27.90 12.76 1.60
CA LEU A 212 28.10 14.16 2.01
C LEU A 212 29.50 14.39 2.61
N TYR A 213 30.01 13.45 3.40
CA TYR A 213 31.36 13.50 3.97
C TYR A 213 32.44 13.47 2.88
N LYS A 214 32.31 12.59 1.87
CA LYS A 214 33.24 12.53 0.71
C LYS A 214 33.21 13.81 -0.13
N ARG A 215 32.07 14.48 -0.16
CA ARG A 215 31.90 15.78 -0.82
C ARG A 215 32.40 16.96 0.02
N HIS A 216 32.96 16.70 1.22
CA HIS A 216 33.42 17.70 2.18
C HIS A 216 32.37 18.73 2.61
N LEU A 217 31.08 18.34 2.62
CA LEU A 217 30.00 19.20 2.99
C LEU A 217 29.66 19.10 4.48
N ILE A 218 30.04 18.01 5.13
CA ILE A 218 29.76 17.76 6.55
C ILE A 218 30.96 17.19 7.29
N THR A 219 31.00 17.40 8.60
CA THR A 219 31.82 16.64 9.56
C THR A 219 30.95 15.63 10.30
N VAL A 220 31.53 14.48 10.65
CA VAL A 220 30.81 13.37 11.28
C VAL A 220 31.36 13.13 12.68
N GLU A 221 30.50 13.21 13.66
CA GLU A 221 30.74 12.87 15.06
C GLU A 221 29.99 11.57 15.42
N PRO A 222 30.30 10.88 16.52
CA PRO A 222 29.62 9.66 16.92
C PRO A 222 28.09 9.78 17.02
N LEU A 223 27.59 10.91 17.54
CA LEU A 223 26.17 11.16 17.79
C LEU A 223 25.64 12.42 17.08
N ALA A 224 26.42 13.05 16.23
CA ALA A 224 26.01 14.23 15.48
C ALA A 224 26.68 14.32 14.11
N ILE A 225 26.08 15.07 13.20
CA ILE A 225 26.71 15.56 11.96
C ILE A 225 26.57 17.08 11.89
N ARG A 226 27.58 17.75 11.34
CA ARG A 226 27.61 19.21 11.23
C ARG A 226 27.95 19.63 9.81
N LEU A 227 27.35 20.69 9.37
CA LEU A 227 27.72 21.36 8.12
C LEU A 227 29.13 21.98 8.28
N VAL A 228 29.92 21.92 7.22
CA VAL A 228 31.25 22.55 7.17
C VAL A 228 31.11 24.02 6.83
#